data_8ed781e2147c482c499a9763527bd5ec
#
_entry.id   8ed781e2147c482c499a9763527bd5ec
#
_cell.length_a   1.000
_cell.length_b   1.000
_cell.length_c   1.000
_cell.angle_alpha   90.00
_cell.angle_beta   90.00
_cell.angle_gamma   90.00
#
_symmetry.space_group_name_H-M   'P 1'
#
loop_
_entity.id
_entity.type
_entity.pdbx_description
1 polymer ?
#
loop_
_entity_poly.entity_id
_entity_poly.type
_entity_poly.pdbx_seq_one_letter_code
_entity_poly.pdbx_strand_id
1 'polypeptide(L)'
;MGSPSRVRLELAQEAARIMLDDGIRDFGLAKRKAAEHLGVDARHEMPGNLEIQDAAIERSRLFASPASRAAYRERLEAALIVMERLRHLEPRLVGPLLQGLVESQPLINLHAFAETVEEVILELGERGIHCESGERRYRSRQGREQRIPFLAFSGPDDTDIELTVFPLDGMRQAPPSPVDGRPMARATRVDVERLLAEASADEAAVTAD
;
A
#
# COMPACT_ATOMS: atom_id res chain seq x y z
N MET A 1 0.96 19.24 -22.86
CA MET A 1 0.22 19.06 -21.60
C MET A 1 0.46 20.32 -20.78
N GLY A 2 -0.59 21.10 -20.43
CA GLY A 2 -0.46 22.31 -19.61
C GLY A 2 -0.07 21.91 -18.18
N SER A 3 0.69 22.78 -17.51
CA SER A 3 0.97 22.60 -16.07
C SER A 3 -0.34 22.56 -15.29
N PRO A 4 -0.45 21.72 -14.24
CA PRO A 4 -1.64 21.69 -13.40
C PRO A 4 -1.89 23.08 -12.80
N SER A 5 -3.16 23.45 -12.63
CA SER A 5 -3.49 24.70 -11.98
C SER A 5 -3.00 24.69 -10.53
N ARG A 6 -2.77 25.88 -9.96
CA ARG A 6 -2.34 26.01 -8.57
C ARG A 6 -3.35 25.37 -7.60
N VAL A 7 -4.63 25.56 -7.84
CA VAL A 7 -5.72 24.98 -7.03
C VAL A 7 -5.68 23.44 -7.07
N ARG A 8 -5.45 22.87 -8.25
CA ARG A 8 -5.34 21.42 -8.43
C ARG A 8 -4.16 20.83 -7.67
N LEU A 9 -3.02 21.53 -7.67
CA LEU A 9 -1.84 21.12 -6.91
C LEU A 9 -2.08 21.21 -5.40
N GLU A 10 -2.66 22.31 -4.92
CA GLU A 10 -3.03 22.48 -3.50
C GLU A 10 -4.00 21.39 -3.03
N LEU A 11 -5.00 21.05 -3.87
CA LEU A 11 -5.94 19.96 -3.60
C LEU A 11 -5.23 18.58 -3.52
N ALA A 12 -4.27 18.33 -4.42
CA ALA A 12 -3.51 17.08 -4.39
C ALA A 12 -2.66 16.95 -3.12
N GLN A 13 -1.99 18.03 -2.73
CA GLN A 13 -1.17 18.09 -1.52
C GLN A 13 -2.00 17.92 -0.24
N GLU A 14 -3.16 18.60 -0.16
CA GLU A 14 -4.04 18.49 1.00
C GLU A 14 -4.71 17.11 1.09
N ALA A 15 -5.14 16.52 -0.04
CA ALA A 15 -5.65 15.16 -0.07
C ALA A 15 -4.58 14.15 0.36
N ALA A 16 -3.34 14.31 -0.09
CA ALA A 16 -2.20 13.50 0.32
C ALA A 16 -1.94 13.60 1.83
N ARG A 17 -1.98 14.82 2.39
CA ARG A 17 -1.86 15.04 3.83
C ARG A 17 -2.94 14.29 4.61
N ILE A 18 -4.20 14.43 4.20
CA ILE A 18 -5.34 13.77 4.83
C ILE A 18 -5.20 12.24 4.76
N MET A 19 -4.72 11.70 3.65
CA MET A 19 -4.49 10.27 3.50
C MET A 19 -3.43 9.76 4.49
N LEU A 20 -2.31 10.48 4.62
CA LEU A 20 -1.19 10.07 5.46
C LEU A 20 -1.46 10.31 6.95
N ASP A 21 -1.99 11.48 7.31
CA ASP A 21 -2.13 11.91 8.70
C ASP A 21 -3.40 11.31 9.35
N ASP A 22 -4.52 11.23 8.60
CA ASP A 22 -5.82 10.73 9.09
C ASP A 22 -6.03 9.23 8.77
N GLY A 23 -5.11 8.56 8.06
CA GLY A 23 -5.22 7.16 7.67
C GLY A 23 -6.32 6.86 6.64
N ILE A 24 -6.75 7.86 5.86
CA ILE A 24 -7.81 7.70 4.86
C ILE A 24 -7.25 7.06 3.60
N ARG A 25 -7.77 5.88 3.23
CA ARG A 25 -7.32 5.11 2.06
C ARG A 25 -8.14 5.33 0.80
N ASP A 26 -9.34 5.91 0.94
CA ASP A 26 -10.22 6.22 -0.19
C ASP A 26 -9.87 7.58 -0.80
N PHE A 27 -9.35 7.57 -2.03
CA PHE A 27 -9.00 8.79 -2.76
C PHE A 27 -10.18 9.73 -2.96
N GLY A 28 -11.39 9.19 -3.18
CA GLY A 28 -12.60 9.99 -3.38
C GLY A 28 -12.96 10.75 -2.11
N LEU A 29 -12.87 10.09 -0.95
CA LEU A 29 -13.10 10.71 0.35
C LEU A 29 -12.03 11.77 0.66
N ALA A 30 -10.76 11.44 0.42
CA ALA A 30 -9.65 12.38 0.63
C ALA A 30 -9.81 13.65 -0.21
N LYS A 31 -10.18 13.51 -1.50
CA LYS A 31 -10.46 14.64 -2.39
C LYS A 31 -11.60 15.54 -1.89
N ARG A 32 -12.71 14.94 -1.45
CA ARG A 32 -13.85 15.69 -0.92
C ARG A 32 -13.47 16.48 0.34
N LYS A 33 -12.79 15.82 1.29
CA LYS A 33 -12.29 16.48 2.50
C LYS A 33 -11.29 17.59 2.19
N ALA A 34 -10.39 17.39 1.23
CA ALA A 34 -9.44 18.41 0.81
C ALA A 34 -10.14 19.63 0.22
N ALA A 35 -11.15 19.44 -0.64
CA ALA A 35 -11.92 20.53 -1.22
C ALA A 35 -12.69 21.31 -0.14
N GLU A 36 -13.29 20.61 0.81
CA GLU A 36 -13.99 21.21 1.96
C GLU A 36 -13.04 22.02 2.83
N HIS A 37 -11.84 21.46 3.15
CA HIS A 37 -10.85 22.10 4.00
C HIS A 37 -10.26 23.37 3.37
N LEU A 38 -10.06 23.37 2.04
CA LEU A 38 -9.56 24.54 1.31
C LEU A 38 -10.66 25.52 0.92
N GLY A 39 -11.94 25.18 1.12
CA GLY A 39 -13.09 26.05 0.77
C GLY A 39 -13.23 26.27 -0.74
N VAL A 40 -12.81 25.31 -1.58
CA VAL A 40 -12.83 25.44 -3.03
C VAL A 40 -13.92 24.59 -3.69
N ASP A 41 -14.61 25.15 -4.70
CA ASP A 41 -15.48 24.35 -5.57
C ASP A 41 -14.63 23.64 -6.63
N ALA A 42 -14.25 22.41 -6.30
CA ALA A 42 -13.27 21.67 -7.07
C ALA A 42 -13.86 20.87 -8.25
N ARG A 43 -15.09 21.17 -8.71
CA ARG A 43 -15.78 20.38 -9.76
C ARG A 43 -14.96 20.21 -11.03
N HIS A 44 -14.15 21.20 -11.40
CA HIS A 44 -13.32 21.22 -12.61
C HIS A 44 -11.82 21.05 -12.36
N GLU A 45 -11.40 21.04 -11.09
CA GLU A 45 -9.98 21.10 -10.67
C GLU A 45 -9.58 19.89 -9.84
N MET A 46 -10.44 18.86 -9.74
CA MET A 46 -10.13 17.65 -8.95
C MET A 46 -8.87 16.96 -9.45
N PRO A 47 -7.88 16.72 -8.55
CA PRO A 47 -6.68 15.99 -8.91
C PRO A 47 -6.98 14.52 -9.24
N GLY A 48 -6.17 13.92 -10.12
CA GLY A 48 -6.14 12.49 -10.34
C GLY A 48 -5.61 11.75 -9.12
N ASN A 49 -5.85 10.44 -9.04
CA ASN A 49 -5.31 9.65 -7.93
C ASN A 49 -3.78 9.58 -8.00
N LEU A 50 -3.21 9.56 -9.20
CA LEU A 50 -1.76 9.60 -9.39
C LEU A 50 -1.14 10.88 -8.83
N GLU A 51 -1.75 12.04 -9.08
CA GLU A 51 -1.25 13.33 -8.55
C GLU A 51 -1.26 13.36 -7.02
N ILE A 52 -2.27 12.76 -6.39
CA ILE A 52 -2.34 12.64 -4.93
C ILE A 52 -1.27 11.68 -4.41
N GLN A 53 -1.07 10.55 -5.09
CA GLN A 53 -0.04 9.59 -4.73
C GLN A 53 1.37 10.21 -4.84
N ASP A 54 1.65 10.91 -5.94
CA ASP A 54 2.93 11.60 -6.14
C ASP A 54 3.16 12.65 -5.04
N ALA A 55 2.13 13.43 -4.69
CA ALA A 55 2.18 14.38 -3.58
C ALA A 55 2.40 13.70 -2.23
N ALA A 56 1.81 12.50 -2.00
CA ALA A 56 2.02 11.74 -0.78
C ALA A 56 3.46 11.21 -0.67
N ILE A 57 4.02 10.70 -1.77
CA ILE A 57 5.41 10.23 -1.84
C ILE A 57 6.37 11.41 -1.59
N GLU A 58 6.16 12.53 -2.25
CA GLU A 58 6.97 13.74 -2.06
C GLU A 58 6.90 14.24 -0.61
N ARG A 59 5.68 14.31 -0.03
CA ARG A 59 5.49 14.69 1.37
C ARG A 59 6.21 13.74 2.33
N SER A 60 6.05 12.43 2.16
CA SER A 60 6.76 11.43 2.98
C SER A 60 8.26 11.62 2.92
N ARG A 61 8.81 11.85 1.72
CA ARG A 61 10.24 12.07 1.53
C ARG A 61 10.75 13.34 2.19
N LEU A 62 10.01 14.46 2.05
CA LEU A 62 10.41 15.76 2.59
C LEU A 62 10.31 15.85 4.12
N PHE A 63 9.31 15.19 4.70
CA PHE A 63 8.99 15.28 6.13
C PHE A 63 9.30 14.00 6.90
N ALA A 64 10.08 13.07 6.32
CA ALA A 64 10.48 11.84 7.00
C ALA A 64 11.32 12.15 8.26
N SER A 65 10.70 11.98 9.42
CA SER A 65 11.42 12.03 10.69
C SER A 65 12.29 10.78 10.90
N PRO A 66 13.28 10.81 11.80
CA PRO A 66 13.99 9.59 12.18
C PRO A 66 13.05 8.46 12.62
N ALA A 67 12.00 8.79 13.38
CA ALA A 67 10.99 7.82 13.83
C ALA A 67 10.20 7.24 12.65
N SER A 68 9.83 8.05 11.64
CA SER A 68 9.14 7.55 10.44
C SER A 68 10.01 6.61 9.62
N ARG A 69 11.31 6.91 9.50
CA ARG A 69 12.28 6.05 8.81
C ARG A 69 12.47 4.71 9.54
N ALA A 70 12.61 4.75 10.87
CA ALA A 70 12.68 3.55 11.69
C ALA A 70 11.42 2.69 11.52
N ALA A 71 10.24 3.29 11.63
CA ALA A 71 8.97 2.61 11.42
C ALA A 71 8.81 2.00 10.01
N TYR A 72 9.35 2.65 8.98
CA TYR A 72 9.36 2.10 7.62
C TYR A 72 10.21 0.82 7.55
N ARG A 73 11.42 0.84 8.11
CA ARG A 73 12.30 -0.34 8.15
C ARG A 73 11.69 -1.49 8.94
N GLU A 74 11.18 -1.22 10.14
CA GLU A 74 10.51 -2.23 10.98
C GLU A 74 9.36 -2.93 10.21
N ARG A 75 8.61 -2.17 9.41
CA ARG A 75 7.54 -2.74 8.59
C ARG A 75 8.05 -3.56 7.40
N LEU A 76 9.15 -3.17 6.77
CA LEU A 76 9.79 -3.99 5.74
C LEU A 76 10.33 -5.29 6.34
N GLU A 77 10.92 -5.25 7.52
CA GLU A 77 11.38 -6.43 8.27
C GLU A 77 10.20 -7.36 8.60
N ALA A 78 9.11 -6.81 9.15
CA ALA A 78 7.90 -7.58 9.41
C ALA A 78 7.31 -8.21 8.13
N ALA A 79 7.29 -7.46 7.03
CA ALA A 79 6.86 -7.97 5.72
C ALA A 79 7.74 -9.14 5.27
N LEU A 80 9.07 -9.03 5.38
CA LEU A 80 10.01 -10.09 5.01
C LEU A 80 9.80 -11.36 5.84
N ILE A 81 9.57 -11.23 7.16
CA ILE A 81 9.27 -12.37 8.03
C ILE A 81 8.01 -13.10 7.57
N VAL A 82 6.94 -12.37 7.27
CA VAL A 82 5.69 -12.96 6.78
C VAL A 82 5.87 -13.58 5.39
N MET A 83 6.56 -12.88 4.49
CA MET A 83 6.85 -13.39 3.14
C MET A 83 7.69 -14.67 3.16
N GLU A 84 8.64 -14.79 4.08
CA GLU A 84 9.42 -16.01 4.24
C GLU A 84 8.58 -17.16 4.80
N ARG A 85 7.73 -16.89 5.80
CA ARG A 85 6.83 -17.90 6.37
C ARG A 85 5.84 -18.45 5.35
N LEU A 86 5.40 -17.62 4.42
CA LEU A 86 4.43 -17.97 3.38
C LEU A 86 5.08 -18.14 1.99
N ARG A 87 6.39 -18.40 1.92
CA ARG A 87 7.16 -18.43 0.66
C ARG A 87 6.57 -19.34 -0.43
N HIS A 88 5.93 -20.44 -0.06
CA HIS A 88 5.30 -21.37 -1.00
C HIS A 88 4.04 -20.78 -1.69
N LEU A 89 3.43 -19.74 -1.11
CA LEU A 89 2.35 -18.97 -1.71
C LEU A 89 2.84 -17.82 -2.61
N GLU A 90 4.15 -17.75 -2.87
CA GLU A 90 4.79 -16.73 -3.71
C GLU A 90 4.38 -15.28 -3.36
N PRO A 91 4.44 -14.86 -2.07
CA PRO A 91 3.91 -13.58 -1.64
C PRO A 91 4.59 -12.41 -2.33
N ARG A 92 3.83 -11.34 -2.56
CA ARG A 92 4.28 -10.08 -3.16
C ARG A 92 3.84 -8.92 -2.28
N LEU A 93 4.78 -8.06 -1.92
CA LEU A 93 4.45 -6.79 -1.25
C LEU A 93 3.80 -5.85 -2.25
N VAL A 94 2.72 -5.19 -1.82
CA VAL A 94 1.96 -4.21 -2.61
C VAL A 94 1.56 -3.01 -1.75
N GLY A 95 0.97 -2.00 -2.38
CA GLY A 95 0.37 -0.87 -1.69
C GLY A 95 1.36 0.17 -1.15
N PRO A 96 0.95 0.95 -0.12
CA PRO A 96 1.69 2.13 0.32
C PRO A 96 3.10 1.84 0.81
N LEU A 97 3.31 0.75 1.55
CA LEU A 97 4.63 0.38 2.06
C LEU A 97 5.65 0.16 0.92
N LEU A 98 5.23 -0.48 -0.19
CA LEU A 98 6.08 -0.63 -1.38
C LEU A 98 6.50 0.71 -2.00
N GLN A 99 5.72 1.76 -1.77
CA GLN A 99 5.98 3.11 -2.31
C GLN A 99 6.73 4.02 -1.34
N GLY A 100 7.21 3.49 -0.22
CA GLY A 100 7.91 4.26 0.81
C GLY A 100 6.98 5.11 1.68
N LEU A 101 5.67 4.81 1.67
CA LEU A 101 4.69 5.52 2.49
C LEU A 101 4.53 4.84 3.84
N VAL A 102 4.67 5.62 4.91
CA VAL A 102 4.38 5.20 6.28
C VAL A 102 3.12 5.92 6.73
N GLU A 103 2.01 5.21 6.69
CA GLU A 103 0.72 5.71 7.18
C GLU A 103 0.69 5.71 8.72
N SER A 104 -0.20 6.52 9.30
CA SER A 104 -0.44 6.56 10.76
C SER A 104 -0.94 5.22 11.31
N GLN A 105 -1.66 4.44 10.49
CA GLN A 105 -2.06 3.07 10.81
C GLN A 105 -1.31 2.09 9.91
N PRO A 106 -0.33 1.37 10.45
CA PRO A 106 0.46 0.45 9.69
C PRO A 106 -0.37 -0.76 9.24
N LEU A 107 -0.44 -0.97 7.93
CA LEU A 107 -1.00 -2.17 7.34
C LEU A 107 -0.05 -2.64 6.25
N ILE A 108 0.42 -3.88 6.37
CA ILE A 108 1.22 -4.51 5.34
C ILE A 108 0.27 -5.24 4.39
N ASN A 109 0.24 -4.82 3.14
CA ASN A 109 -0.57 -5.44 2.11
C ASN A 109 0.28 -6.42 1.31
N LEU A 110 -0.14 -7.68 1.29
CA LEU A 110 0.49 -8.75 0.53
C LEU A 110 -0.51 -9.34 -0.46
N HIS A 111 -0.03 -9.73 -1.63
CA HIS A 111 -0.71 -10.63 -2.55
C HIS A 111 -0.09 -12.00 -2.42
N ALA A 112 -0.90 -13.05 -2.31
CA ALA A 112 -0.48 -14.44 -2.35
C ALA A 112 -1.25 -15.20 -3.44
N PHE A 113 -0.77 -16.40 -3.79
CA PHE A 113 -1.32 -17.20 -4.85
C PHE A 113 -1.54 -18.62 -4.37
N ALA A 114 -2.79 -19.08 -4.40
CA ALA A 114 -3.20 -20.41 -3.98
C ALA A 114 -4.32 -20.94 -4.88
N GLU A 115 -4.60 -22.23 -4.81
CA GLU A 115 -5.76 -22.81 -5.50
C GLU A 115 -7.06 -22.34 -4.84
N THR A 116 -7.10 -22.32 -3.51
CA THR A 116 -8.26 -21.87 -2.72
C THR A 116 -7.81 -21.01 -1.54
N VAL A 117 -8.67 -20.13 -1.06
CA VAL A 117 -8.43 -19.35 0.15
C VAL A 117 -8.52 -20.24 1.41
N GLU A 118 -9.34 -21.29 1.36
CA GLU A 118 -9.54 -22.24 2.46
C GLU A 118 -8.23 -22.97 2.82
N GLU A 119 -7.41 -23.32 1.83
CA GLU A 119 -6.07 -23.91 2.07
C GLU A 119 -5.18 -22.95 2.87
N VAL A 120 -5.20 -21.66 2.54
CA VAL A 120 -4.42 -20.65 3.24
C VAL A 120 -4.94 -20.43 4.66
N ILE A 121 -6.26 -20.42 4.86
CA ILE A 121 -6.87 -20.31 6.19
C ILE A 121 -6.48 -21.50 7.07
N LEU A 122 -6.55 -22.71 6.53
CA LEU A 122 -6.19 -23.91 7.26
C LEU A 122 -4.71 -23.88 7.67
N GLU A 123 -3.84 -23.52 6.76
CA GLU A 123 -2.39 -23.41 7.02
C GLU A 123 -2.07 -22.36 8.09
N LEU A 124 -2.68 -21.18 8.02
CA LEU A 124 -2.52 -20.15 9.04
C LEU A 124 -2.99 -20.66 10.41
N GLY A 125 -4.15 -21.37 10.44
CA GLY A 125 -4.70 -21.99 11.64
C GLY A 125 -3.79 -23.06 12.25
N GLU A 126 -3.17 -23.91 11.42
CA GLU A 126 -2.18 -24.93 11.87
C GLU A 126 -0.93 -24.28 12.51
N ARG A 127 -0.61 -23.07 12.12
CA ARG A 127 0.49 -22.26 12.69
C ARG A 127 0.04 -21.41 13.89
N GLY A 128 -1.21 -21.55 14.34
CA GLY A 128 -1.78 -20.78 15.44
C GLY A 128 -2.09 -19.31 15.08
N ILE A 129 -2.17 -18.97 13.79
CA ILE A 129 -2.49 -17.63 13.33
C ILE A 129 -3.99 -17.57 13.05
N HIS A 130 -4.70 -16.80 13.88
CA HIS A 130 -6.12 -16.52 13.65
C HIS A 130 -6.25 -15.40 12.61
N CYS A 131 -7.09 -15.62 11.60
CA CYS A 131 -7.34 -14.63 10.56
C CYS A 131 -8.84 -14.32 10.42
N GLU A 132 -9.14 -13.07 10.12
CA GLU A 132 -10.45 -12.65 9.65
C GLU A 132 -10.47 -12.68 8.12
N SER A 133 -11.57 -13.19 7.55
CA SER A 133 -11.71 -13.24 6.10
C SER A 133 -12.69 -12.19 5.60
N GLY A 134 -12.39 -11.65 4.43
CA GLY A 134 -13.26 -10.71 3.73
C GLY A 134 -13.09 -10.78 2.22
N GLU A 135 -13.81 -9.95 1.49
CA GLU A 135 -13.69 -9.84 0.04
C GLU A 135 -13.39 -8.41 -0.37
N ARG A 136 -12.49 -8.27 -1.34
CA ARG A 136 -12.17 -7.01 -1.95
C ARG A 136 -12.56 -7.01 -3.43
N ARG A 137 -13.12 -5.90 -3.91
CA ARG A 137 -13.50 -5.75 -5.32
C ARG A 137 -12.31 -5.27 -6.12
N TYR A 138 -11.95 -6.05 -7.12
CA TYR A 138 -10.96 -5.68 -8.14
C TYR A 138 -11.65 -5.57 -9.49
N ARG A 139 -11.19 -4.61 -10.30
CA ARG A 139 -11.58 -4.55 -11.72
C ARG A 139 -10.56 -5.31 -12.55
N SER A 140 -11.02 -6.24 -13.39
CA SER A 140 -10.15 -6.87 -14.37
C SER A 140 -9.79 -5.88 -15.48
N ARG A 141 -8.76 -6.17 -16.28
CA ARG A 141 -8.43 -5.39 -17.49
C ARG A 141 -9.59 -5.29 -18.48
N GLN A 142 -10.51 -6.25 -18.47
CA GLN A 142 -11.71 -6.28 -19.30
C GLN A 142 -12.89 -5.51 -18.69
N GLY A 143 -12.67 -4.77 -17.59
CA GLY A 143 -13.67 -3.99 -16.88
C GLY A 143 -14.64 -4.80 -16.02
N ARG A 144 -14.46 -6.12 -15.90
CA ARG A 144 -15.31 -6.98 -15.05
C ARG A 144 -14.90 -6.82 -13.60
N GLU A 145 -15.86 -6.64 -12.71
CA GLU A 145 -15.64 -6.73 -11.27
C GLU A 145 -15.40 -8.18 -10.86
N GLN A 146 -14.35 -8.39 -10.09
CA GLN A 146 -14.03 -9.66 -9.44
C GLN A 146 -13.95 -9.43 -7.94
N ARG A 147 -14.53 -10.34 -7.17
CA ARG A 147 -14.35 -10.37 -5.71
C ARG A 147 -13.20 -11.31 -5.42
N ILE A 148 -12.17 -10.76 -4.80
CA ILE A 148 -10.98 -11.52 -4.43
C ILE A 148 -10.94 -11.59 -2.91
N PRO A 149 -10.80 -12.79 -2.32
CA PRO A 149 -10.73 -12.95 -0.88
C PRO A 149 -9.45 -12.32 -0.33
N PHE A 150 -9.56 -11.78 0.88
CA PHE A 150 -8.41 -11.39 1.69
C PHE A 150 -8.53 -11.96 3.09
N LEU A 151 -7.39 -12.13 3.73
CA LEU A 151 -7.25 -12.55 5.11
C LEU A 151 -6.53 -11.45 5.88
N ALA A 152 -7.10 -11.04 7.01
CA ALA A 152 -6.49 -10.06 7.91
C ALA A 152 -6.05 -10.79 9.19
N PHE A 153 -4.80 -10.58 9.60
CA PHE A 153 -4.23 -11.19 10.80
C PHE A 153 -3.09 -10.34 11.37
N SER A 154 -2.76 -10.58 12.64
CA SER A 154 -1.59 -9.95 13.27
C SER A 154 -0.31 -10.69 12.88
N GLY A 155 0.64 -9.95 12.37
CA GLY A 155 1.99 -10.38 12.06
C GLY A 155 2.97 -10.16 13.23
N PRO A 156 4.29 -10.10 12.95
CA PRO A 156 5.30 -9.78 13.95
C PRO A 156 5.03 -8.42 14.59
N ASP A 157 5.29 -8.32 15.90
CA ASP A 157 5.14 -7.09 16.70
C ASP A 157 3.76 -6.43 16.57
N ASP A 158 2.70 -7.27 16.54
CA ASP A 158 1.30 -6.88 16.38
C ASP A 158 1.02 -6.03 15.12
N THR A 159 1.87 -6.17 14.09
CA THR A 159 1.68 -5.48 12.84
C THR A 159 0.49 -6.07 12.06
N ASP A 160 -0.44 -5.24 11.65
CA ASP A 160 -1.58 -5.67 10.84
C ASP A 160 -1.14 -6.12 9.44
N ILE A 161 -1.52 -7.33 9.06
CA ILE A 161 -1.27 -7.92 7.74
C ILE A 161 -2.60 -8.11 7.02
N GLU A 162 -2.65 -7.69 5.78
CA GLU A 162 -3.73 -8.05 4.87
C GLU A 162 -3.16 -8.83 3.69
N LEU A 163 -3.55 -10.10 3.59
CA LEU A 163 -3.13 -11.03 2.56
C LEU A 163 -4.26 -11.24 1.56
N THR A 164 -4.19 -10.62 0.38
CA THR A 164 -5.15 -10.89 -0.70
C THR A 164 -4.73 -12.16 -1.44
N VAL A 165 -5.62 -13.14 -1.49
CA VAL A 165 -5.34 -14.46 -2.09
C VAL A 165 -5.90 -14.50 -3.51
N PHE A 166 -5.01 -14.54 -4.48
CA PHE A 166 -5.34 -14.69 -5.90
C PHE A 166 -5.23 -16.15 -6.33
N PRO A 167 -5.98 -16.58 -7.35
CA PRO A 167 -5.73 -17.87 -7.99
C PRO A 167 -4.33 -17.88 -8.62
N LEU A 168 -3.76 -19.08 -8.83
CA LEU A 168 -2.37 -19.27 -9.31
C LEU A 168 -2.07 -18.56 -10.64
N ASP A 169 -3.04 -18.45 -11.54
CA ASP A 169 -2.90 -17.72 -12.81
C ASP A 169 -2.81 -16.20 -12.61
N GLY A 170 -3.34 -15.67 -11.49
CA GLY A 170 -3.23 -14.29 -11.07
C GLY A 170 -1.79 -13.81 -10.79
N MET A 171 -0.85 -14.76 -10.64
CA MET A 171 0.58 -14.42 -10.50
C MET A 171 1.11 -13.65 -11.72
N ARG A 172 0.69 -14.05 -12.91
CA ARG A 172 1.14 -13.44 -14.18
C ARG A 172 0.37 -12.17 -14.56
N GLN A 173 -0.78 -11.94 -13.94
CA GLN A 173 -1.67 -10.82 -14.27
C GLN A 173 -2.01 -10.03 -13.02
N ALA A 174 -1.21 -9.00 -12.74
CA ALA A 174 -1.55 -8.07 -11.67
C ALA A 174 -2.86 -7.32 -12.00
N PRO A 175 -3.76 -7.14 -11.02
CA PRO A 175 -4.95 -6.33 -11.20
C PRO A 175 -4.57 -4.88 -11.53
N PRO A 176 -5.48 -4.12 -12.16
CA PRO A 176 -5.26 -2.69 -12.37
C PRO A 176 -5.14 -1.94 -11.04
N SER A 177 -4.17 -1.07 -10.96
CA SER A 177 -4.02 -0.14 -9.84
C SER A 177 -5.20 0.83 -9.79
N PRO A 178 -5.78 1.09 -8.61
CA PRO A 178 -6.82 2.10 -8.45
C PRO A 178 -6.30 3.53 -8.67
N VAL A 179 -4.98 3.68 -8.77
CA VAL A 179 -4.32 4.98 -8.93
C VAL A 179 -4.28 5.41 -10.40
N ASP A 180 -3.76 4.55 -11.26
CA ASP A 180 -3.49 4.89 -12.67
C ASP A 180 -4.04 3.88 -13.69
N GLY A 181 -4.70 2.81 -13.21
CA GLY A 181 -5.25 1.73 -14.05
C GLY A 181 -4.19 0.81 -14.68
N ARG A 182 -2.90 1.06 -14.44
CA ARG A 182 -1.81 0.17 -14.86
C ARG A 182 -1.77 -1.08 -13.98
N PRO A 183 -1.09 -2.16 -14.40
CA PRO A 183 -0.88 -3.30 -13.51
C PRO A 183 -0.27 -2.86 -12.18
N MET A 184 -0.87 -3.30 -11.06
CA MET A 184 -0.34 -2.99 -9.73
C MET A 184 1.12 -3.43 -9.61
N ALA A 185 1.96 -2.56 -9.07
CA ALA A 185 3.32 -2.91 -8.69
C ALA A 185 3.27 -4.01 -7.60
N ARG A 186 4.09 -5.04 -7.77
CA ARG A 186 4.23 -6.18 -6.88
C ARG A 186 5.72 -6.43 -6.65
N ALA A 187 6.19 -6.30 -5.43
CA ALA A 187 7.58 -6.57 -5.08
C ALA A 187 7.75 -8.01 -4.58
N THR A 188 8.76 -8.68 -5.09
CA THR A 188 9.21 -9.98 -4.59
C THR A 188 9.95 -9.81 -3.26
N ARG A 189 10.22 -10.91 -2.55
CA ARG A 189 11.03 -10.88 -1.33
C ARG A 189 12.41 -10.23 -1.59
N VAL A 190 13.05 -10.55 -2.68
CA VAL A 190 14.35 -9.96 -3.05
C VAL A 190 14.24 -8.44 -3.29
N ASP A 191 13.15 -7.98 -3.89
CA ASP A 191 12.91 -6.54 -4.05
C ASP A 191 12.72 -5.85 -2.71
N VAL A 192 12.02 -6.49 -1.75
CA VAL A 192 11.82 -5.94 -0.39
C VAL A 192 13.12 -5.92 0.40
N GLU A 193 13.96 -6.95 0.28
CA GLU A 193 15.33 -6.97 0.87
C GLU A 193 16.17 -5.79 0.36
N ARG A 194 16.09 -5.49 -0.94
CA ARG A 194 16.77 -4.34 -1.51
C ARG A 194 16.22 -3.02 -0.94
N LEU A 195 14.90 -2.86 -0.85
CA LEU A 195 14.29 -1.68 -0.24
C LEU A 195 14.73 -1.48 1.21
N LEU A 196 14.82 -2.56 1.99
CA LEU A 196 15.29 -2.50 3.37
C LEU A 196 16.76 -2.06 3.45
N ALA A 197 17.62 -2.59 2.56
CA ALA A 197 19.02 -2.21 2.50
C ALA A 197 19.18 -0.71 2.12
N GLU A 198 18.42 -0.22 1.16
CA GLU A 198 18.39 1.19 0.76
C GLU A 198 17.93 2.09 1.92
N ALA A 199 16.83 1.74 2.62
CA ALA A 199 16.34 2.48 3.77
C ALA A 199 17.35 2.53 4.93
N SER A 200 18.11 1.47 5.13
CA SER A 200 19.15 1.39 6.16
C SER A 200 20.38 2.24 5.82
N ALA A 201 20.75 2.33 4.54
CA ALA A 201 21.84 3.15 4.07
C ALA A 201 21.52 4.65 4.18
N ASP A 202 20.29 5.06 3.86
CA ASP A 202 19.84 6.45 3.97
C ASP A 202 19.87 6.95 5.43
N GLU A 203 19.55 6.09 6.38
CA GLU A 203 19.61 6.46 7.81
C GLU A 203 21.06 6.61 8.29
N ALA A 204 21.96 5.74 7.86
CA ALA A 204 23.36 5.83 8.22
C ALA A 204 24.00 7.12 7.68
N ALA A 205 23.60 7.56 6.47
CA ALA A 205 24.07 8.80 5.88
C ALA A 205 23.61 10.05 6.66
N VAL A 206 22.34 10.06 7.12
CA VAL A 206 21.77 11.18 7.89
C VAL A 206 22.34 11.28 9.32
N THR A 207 22.82 10.16 9.90
CA THR A 207 23.38 10.15 11.26
C THR A 207 24.86 10.53 11.26
N ALA A 208 25.50 10.59 10.09
CA ALA A 208 26.93 10.91 9.94
C ALA A 208 27.21 12.40 9.67
N ASP A 209 26.16 13.21 9.42
CA ASP A 209 26.22 14.68 9.27
C ASP A 209 25.75 15.37 10.55
#